data_20e53407c877d25fecd169bd84b2f6b8
#
_entry.id   20e53407c877d25fecd169bd84b2f6b8
#
_cell.length_a   1.000
_cell.length_b   1.000
_cell.length_c   1.000
_cell.angle_alpha   90.00
_cell.angle_beta   90.00
_cell.angle_gamma   90.00
#
_symmetry.space_group_name_H-M   'P 1'
#
loop_
_entity.id
_entity.type
_entity.pdbx_description
1 polymer ?
#
loop_
_entity_poly.entity_id
_entity_poly.type
_entity_poly.pdbx_seq_one_letter_code
_entity_poly.pdbx_strand_id
1 'polypeptide(L)'
;MANLGEIVQKVRSKNAGPFWLTVDIFCGTPHAYAHVIAKLSSATVAKAFGMNTQDIKRFDIADLHVVKFSLPRPHVQGSTLDPDMHGASWAALLAELPLEN
;
A
#
# COMPACT_ATOMS: atom_id res chain seq x y z
N MET A 1 1.75 -2.65 19.77
CA MET A 1 1.54 -2.88 18.32
C MET A 1 2.21 -1.76 17.55
N ALA A 2 3.09 -2.08 16.63
CA ALA A 2 3.78 -1.08 15.84
C ALA A 2 3.01 -0.75 14.55
N ASN A 3 3.22 0.43 14.00
CA ASN A 3 2.67 0.79 12.71
C ASN A 3 3.51 0.18 11.59
N LEU A 4 2.89 -0.07 10.44
CA LEU A 4 3.58 -0.64 9.29
C LEU A 4 4.87 0.12 8.96
N GLY A 5 4.81 1.44 8.94
CA GLY A 5 5.97 2.27 8.62
C GLY A 5 7.13 2.14 9.59
N GLU A 6 6.88 1.65 10.80
CA GLU A 6 7.93 1.41 11.80
C GLU A 6 8.60 0.04 11.61
N ILE A 7 7.92 -0.89 10.95
CA ILE A 7 8.39 -2.27 10.75
C ILE A 7 9.21 -2.39 9.47
N VAL A 8 8.81 -1.67 8.41
CA VAL A 8 9.42 -1.78 7.08
C VAL A 8 10.37 -0.62 6.81
N GLN A 9 11.18 -0.75 5.76
CA GLN A 9 12.13 0.29 5.39
C GLN A 9 11.43 1.55 4.91
N LYS A 10 10.44 1.41 4.01
CA LYS A 10 9.65 2.54 3.52
C LYS A 10 8.38 2.07 2.81
N VAL A 11 7.41 2.96 2.70
CA VAL A 11 6.20 2.75 1.93
C VAL A 11 6.10 3.90 0.93
N ARG A 12 5.86 3.58 -0.35
CA ARG A 12 5.72 4.58 -1.40
C ARG A 12 4.47 4.30 -2.22
N SER A 13 3.82 5.37 -2.65
CA SER A 13 2.70 5.25 -3.58
C SER A 13 2.91 6.20 -4.75
N LYS A 14 2.40 5.80 -5.92
CA LYS A 14 2.49 6.61 -7.14
C LYS A 14 1.37 6.25 -8.09
N ASN A 15 1.09 7.16 -9.02
CA ASN A 15 0.15 6.90 -10.08
C ASN A 15 0.74 5.89 -11.08
N ALA A 16 -0.13 4.99 -11.54
CA ALA A 16 0.16 4.06 -12.63
C ALA A 16 -0.84 4.37 -13.74
N GLY A 17 -0.66 5.53 -14.40
CA GLY A 17 -1.64 6.10 -15.31
C GLY A 17 -2.70 6.89 -14.54
N PRO A 18 -3.69 7.52 -15.23
CA PRO A 18 -4.66 8.40 -14.59
C PRO A 18 -5.71 7.68 -13.74
N PHE A 19 -5.90 6.36 -13.94
CA PHE A 19 -6.98 5.59 -13.31
C PHE A 19 -6.49 4.61 -12.24
N TRP A 20 -5.18 4.38 -12.13
CA TRP A 20 -4.60 3.39 -11.23
C TRP A 20 -3.56 3.99 -10.33
N LEU A 21 -3.38 3.35 -9.17
CA LEU A 21 -2.40 3.72 -8.17
C LEU A 21 -1.66 2.46 -7.75
N THR A 22 -0.36 2.57 -7.52
CA THR A 22 0.40 1.49 -6.90
C THR A 22 0.94 1.94 -5.55
N VAL A 23 0.92 1.02 -4.57
CA VAL A 23 1.53 1.24 -3.27
C VAL A 23 2.54 0.13 -3.06
N ASP A 24 3.80 0.50 -2.89
CA ASP A 24 4.90 -0.44 -2.71
C ASP A 24 5.42 -0.38 -1.28
N ILE A 25 5.46 -1.54 -0.62
CA ILE A 25 6.02 -1.69 0.72
C ILE A 25 7.40 -2.31 0.58
N PHE A 26 8.44 -1.50 0.80
CA PHE A 26 9.83 -1.96 0.77
C PHE A 26 10.20 -2.42 2.17
N CYS A 27 10.18 -3.73 2.39
CA CYS A 27 10.37 -4.29 3.72
C CYS A 27 11.81 -4.17 4.21
N GLY A 28 12.78 -4.28 3.31
CA GLY A 28 14.20 -4.07 3.63
C GLY A 28 14.94 -5.30 4.14
N THR A 29 14.25 -6.23 4.82
CA THR A 29 14.85 -7.45 5.34
C THR A 29 13.91 -8.63 5.12
N PRO A 30 14.45 -9.88 5.08
CA PRO A 30 13.61 -11.08 5.00
C PRO A 30 12.65 -11.20 6.19
N HIS A 31 13.09 -10.80 7.38
CA HIS A 31 12.27 -10.86 8.59
C HIS A 31 11.06 -9.94 8.49
N ALA A 32 11.28 -8.67 8.11
CA ALA A 32 10.19 -7.71 7.93
C ALA A 32 9.25 -8.16 6.82
N TYR A 33 9.78 -8.69 5.73
CA TYR A 33 8.97 -9.21 4.62
C TYR A 33 8.05 -10.35 5.10
N ALA A 34 8.60 -11.31 5.83
CA ALA A 34 7.80 -12.43 6.36
C ALA A 34 6.71 -11.95 7.31
N HIS A 35 7.02 -10.95 8.14
CA HIS A 35 6.06 -10.35 9.06
C HIS A 35 4.89 -9.71 8.30
N VAL A 36 5.19 -8.91 7.27
CA VAL A 36 4.16 -8.24 6.47
C VAL A 36 3.30 -9.28 5.73
N ILE A 37 3.93 -10.28 5.12
CA ILE A 37 3.21 -11.35 4.43
C ILE A 37 2.22 -12.06 5.38
N ALA A 38 2.64 -12.32 6.60
CA ALA A 38 1.82 -13.06 7.57
C ALA A 38 0.70 -12.21 8.17
N LYS A 39 0.93 -10.93 8.38
CA LYS A 39 0.04 -10.09 9.19
C LYS A 39 -0.77 -9.06 8.40
N LEU A 40 -0.31 -8.64 7.23
CA LEU A 40 -1.02 -7.64 6.43
C LEU A 40 -1.81 -8.34 5.33
N SER A 41 -3.14 -8.31 5.43
CA SER A 41 -4.02 -8.88 4.40
C SER A 41 -4.51 -7.82 3.44
N SER A 42 -4.91 -8.26 2.24
CA SER A 42 -5.54 -7.35 1.26
C SER A 42 -6.84 -6.77 1.82
N ALA A 43 -7.57 -7.53 2.64
CA ALA A 43 -8.80 -7.04 3.26
C ALA A 43 -8.53 -5.88 4.21
N THR A 44 -7.45 -5.94 4.99
CA THR A 44 -7.07 -4.86 5.89
C THR A 44 -6.70 -3.60 5.11
N VAL A 45 -5.95 -3.76 4.02
CA VAL A 45 -5.57 -2.64 3.14
C VAL A 45 -6.82 -2.02 2.49
N ALA A 46 -7.72 -2.84 1.98
CA ALA A 46 -8.96 -2.38 1.38
C ALA A 46 -9.80 -1.57 2.36
N LYS A 47 -9.91 -2.05 3.60
CA LYS A 47 -10.65 -1.35 4.65
C LYS A 47 -10.01 0.01 4.97
N ALA A 48 -8.69 0.07 5.06
CA ALA A 48 -7.97 1.31 5.33
C ALA A 48 -8.20 2.35 4.22
N PHE A 49 -8.33 1.90 2.98
CA PHE A 49 -8.53 2.79 1.83
C PHE A 49 -10.01 3.00 1.48
N GLY A 50 -10.94 2.36 2.19
CA GLY A 50 -12.37 2.47 1.90
C GLY A 50 -12.78 1.83 0.59
N MET A 51 -12.14 0.74 0.21
CA MET A 51 -12.36 0.02 -1.04
C MET A 51 -12.83 -1.41 -0.81
N ASN A 52 -13.34 -2.05 -1.88
CA ASN A 52 -13.62 -3.47 -1.87
C ASN A 52 -12.33 -4.26 -2.07
N THR A 53 -12.16 -5.34 -1.31
CA THR A 53 -10.96 -6.18 -1.40
C THR A 53 -10.72 -6.71 -2.82
N GLN A 54 -11.78 -7.06 -3.52
CA GLN A 54 -11.71 -7.59 -4.88
C GLN A 54 -11.14 -6.61 -5.90
N ASP A 55 -11.13 -5.31 -5.61
CA ASP A 55 -10.61 -4.27 -6.50
C ASP A 55 -9.11 -4.07 -6.33
N ILE A 56 -8.51 -4.67 -5.31
CA ILE A 56 -7.09 -4.55 -5.00
C ILE A 56 -6.34 -5.79 -5.49
N LYS A 57 -5.27 -5.57 -6.23
CA LYS A 57 -4.37 -6.66 -6.64
C LYS A 57 -3.11 -6.59 -5.78
N ARG A 58 -2.68 -7.74 -5.28
CA ARG A 58 -1.49 -7.86 -4.43
C ARG A 58 -0.43 -8.69 -5.12
N PHE A 59 0.81 -8.22 -5.04
CA PHE A 59 1.97 -8.92 -5.58
C PHE A 59 3.03 -9.01 -4.50
N ASP A 60 3.42 -10.23 -4.13
CA ASP A 60 4.48 -10.49 -3.16
C ASP A 60 5.75 -10.82 -3.92
N ILE A 61 6.74 -9.91 -3.87
CA ILE A 61 7.98 -10.01 -4.62
C ILE A 61 9.10 -10.40 -3.66
N ALA A 62 9.29 -11.71 -3.48
CA ALA A 62 10.21 -12.24 -2.47
C ALA A 62 11.66 -11.81 -2.69
N ASP A 63 12.12 -11.81 -3.94
CA ASP A 63 13.51 -11.48 -4.26
C ASP A 63 13.89 -10.06 -3.88
N LEU A 64 12.93 -9.15 -3.84
CA LEU A 64 13.15 -7.75 -3.52
C LEU A 64 12.66 -7.37 -2.13
N HIS A 65 12.03 -8.30 -1.40
CA HIS A 65 11.36 -8.05 -0.13
C HIS A 65 10.36 -6.90 -0.24
N VAL A 66 9.54 -6.94 -1.31
CA VAL A 66 8.55 -5.92 -1.61
C VAL A 66 7.15 -6.55 -1.65
N VAL A 67 6.19 -5.88 -1.03
CA VAL A 67 4.77 -6.20 -1.18
C VAL A 67 4.14 -5.02 -1.93
N LYS A 68 3.55 -5.32 -3.08
CA LYS A 68 2.98 -4.29 -3.96
C LYS A 68 1.48 -4.46 -4.05
N PHE A 69 0.77 -3.34 -3.95
CA PHE A 69 -0.68 -3.29 -4.16
C PHE A 69 -0.97 -2.41 -5.37
N SER A 70 -1.84 -2.89 -6.25
CA SER A 70 -2.37 -2.11 -7.37
C SER A 70 -3.86 -1.92 -7.14
N LEU A 71 -4.32 -0.68 -7.20
CA LEU A 71 -5.71 -0.35 -6.91
C LEU A 71 -6.22 0.78 -7.82
N PRO A 72 -7.54 0.81 -8.07
CA PRO A 72 -8.12 1.89 -8.86
C PRO A 72 -8.14 3.18 -8.04
N ARG A 73 -7.90 4.29 -8.69
CA ARG A 73 -8.05 5.59 -8.03
C ARG A 73 -9.53 5.92 -7.90
N PRO A 74 -9.96 6.48 -6.76
CA PRO A 74 -11.35 6.93 -6.60
C PRO A 74 -11.67 8.14 -7.49
N HIS A 75 -10.62 8.92 -7.86
CA HIS A 75 -10.75 10.08 -8.75
C HIS A 75 -9.66 10.01 -9.82
N VAL A 76 -9.98 10.46 -11.02
CA VAL A 76 -9.01 10.52 -12.12
C VAL A 76 -7.90 11.50 -11.74
N GLN A 77 -6.66 11.11 -12.01
CA GLN A 77 -5.48 11.94 -11.73
C GLN A 77 -5.64 13.32 -12.36
N GLY A 78 -5.43 14.38 -11.55
CA GLY A 78 -5.48 15.75 -12.02
C GLY A 78 -6.87 16.32 -12.23
N SER A 79 -7.94 15.56 -11.95
CA SER A 79 -9.30 16.08 -11.99
C SER A 79 -9.55 17.03 -10.83
N THR A 80 -10.61 17.86 -10.92
CA THR A 80 -10.95 18.78 -9.84
C THR A 80 -11.36 18.08 -8.55
N LEU A 81 -11.74 16.79 -8.64
CA LEU A 81 -12.10 15.98 -7.49
C LEU A 81 -10.94 15.21 -6.89
N ASP A 82 -9.76 15.26 -7.51
CA ASP A 82 -8.59 14.53 -7.05
C ASP A 82 -7.81 15.34 -6.01
N PRO A 83 -7.86 14.95 -4.71
CA PRO A 83 -7.12 15.69 -3.68
C PRO A 83 -5.62 15.41 -3.68
N ASP A 84 -5.17 14.40 -4.43
CA ASP A 84 -3.78 13.96 -4.47
C ASP A 84 -3.40 13.55 -5.89
N MET A 85 -3.02 14.54 -6.68
CA MET A 85 -2.68 14.33 -8.08
C MET A 85 -1.52 13.36 -8.29
N HIS A 86 -0.57 13.29 -7.36
CA HIS A 86 0.60 12.41 -7.46
C HIS A 86 0.42 11.05 -6.78
N GLY A 87 -0.65 10.85 -6.03
CA GLY A 87 -0.91 9.60 -5.34
C GLY A 87 -0.02 9.35 -4.13
N ALA A 88 0.70 10.36 -3.64
CA ALA A 88 1.69 10.17 -2.58
C ALA A 88 1.10 9.98 -1.19
N SER A 89 -0.08 10.54 -0.92
CA SER A 89 -0.72 10.47 0.40
C SER A 89 -1.17 9.06 0.79
N TRP A 90 -1.38 8.18 -0.19
CA TRP A 90 -1.79 6.79 0.07
C TRP A 90 -0.72 6.00 0.82
N ALA A 91 0.57 6.27 0.51
CA ALA A 91 1.68 5.65 1.23
C ALA A 91 1.67 6.05 2.70
N ALA A 92 1.42 7.33 3.00
CA ALA A 92 1.37 7.81 4.37
C ALA A 92 0.24 7.14 5.15
N LEU A 93 -0.93 7.01 4.53
CA LEU A 93 -2.08 6.37 5.16
C LEU A 93 -1.78 4.90 5.51
N LEU A 94 -1.16 4.17 4.58
CA LEU A 94 -0.82 2.77 4.82
C LEU A 94 0.29 2.62 5.88
N ALA A 95 1.27 3.51 5.87
CA ALA A 95 2.37 3.47 6.83
C ALA A 95 1.89 3.65 8.29
N GLU A 96 0.78 4.35 8.49
CA GLU A 96 0.20 4.57 9.82
C GLU A 96 -0.64 3.38 10.31
N LEU A 97 -0.88 2.39 9.47
CA LEU A 97 -1.72 1.24 9.80
C LEU A 97 -1.06 0.38 10.88
N PRO A 98 -1.75 0.11 12.02
CA PRO A 98 -1.19 -0.77 13.04
C PRO A 98 -1.08 -2.20 12.53
N LEU A 99 0.04 -2.85 12.84
CA LEU A 99 0.29 -4.22 12.40
C LEU A 99 0.65 -5.07 13.62
N GLU A 100 -0.01 -6.23 13.76
CA GLU A 100 0.27 -7.13 14.87
C GLU A 100 1.70 -7.68 14.82
N ASN A 101 2.25 -7.86 16.01
CA ASN A 101 3.59 -8.45 16.14
C ASN A 101 3.56 -9.95 15.92
#